data_3e7ff8f0dd63ac1b471d9f93099b59df
#
_entry.id   3e7ff8f0dd63ac1b471d9f93099b59df
#
_cell.length_a   1.000
_cell.length_b   1.000
_cell.length_c   1.000
_cell.angle_alpha   90.00
_cell.angle_beta   90.00
_cell.angle_gamma   90.00
#
_symmetry.space_group_name_H-M   'P 1'
#
loop_
_entity.id
_entity.type
_entity.pdbx_description
1 polymer ?
#
loop_
_entity_poly.entity_id
_entity_poly.type
_entity_poly.pdbx_seq_one_letter_code
_entity_poly.pdbx_strand_id
1 'polypeptide(L)'
;NEPEFLQTVEEVLSSLEPVIDAHPEYEKAALIERLVEPERIITFRVPWVDDQGKVQVNRGYRVQFNSAIGPYKGGLRFHPSVNQGILKFLGFEQTFKNSLTTLPMGGGKGGSDFDPKGKSNNEIMHFCQSFMTELYRHIGPNTDVPAGDLGVGGREVAYMFGQYKRLTNEWTGVLTGKGLSFGGSLARTEATGYGLVYFEGKNVVVHGSGNVAIYAVQKVAQLGGKVLACSDTHGWVEDPDGIDYTVLEHVYNKKRSGHDKGVTLAMYVDEKPSAVWHEGDGRGVWQLP
;
A
#
# COMPACT_ATOMS: atom_id res chain seq x y z
N ASN A 1 -3.96 19.36 -15.24
CA ASN A 1 -3.26 19.86 -14.06
C ASN A 1 -3.00 18.73 -13.03
N GLU A 2 -2.35 17.67 -13.46
CA GLU A 2 -2.09 16.44 -12.69
C GLU A 2 -0.63 16.04 -12.95
N PRO A 3 0.36 16.79 -12.38
CA PRO A 3 1.77 16.65 -12.75
C PRO A 3 2.33 15.24 -12.48
N GLU A 4 1.95 14.62 -11.35
CA GLU A 4 2.41 13.28 -11.00
C GLU A 4 1.90 12.22 -11.99
N PHE A 5 0.67 12.37 -12.46
CA PHE A 5 0.10 11.48 -13.46
C PHE A 5 0.77 11.67 -14.85
N LEU A 6 0.96 12.92 -15.28
CA LEU A 6 1.58 13.21 -16.56
C LEU A 6 3.02 12.71 -16.62
N GLN A 7 3.81 12.92 -15.58
CA GLN A 7 5.18 12.41 -15.48
C GLN A 7 5.20 10.89 -15.63
N THR A 8 4.34 10.18 -14.91
CA THR A 8 4.30 8.71 -14.96
C THR A 8 3.89 8.19 -16.33
N VAL A 9 2.92 8.84 -16.97
CA VAL A 9 2.49 8.49 -18.34
C VAL A 9 3.67 8.65 -19.30
N GLU A 10 4.37 9.77 -19.26
CA GLU A 10 5.53 10.03 -20.11
C GLU A 10 6.64 8.98 -19.93
N GLU A 11 7.01 8.68 -18.70
CA GLU A 11 8.02 7.66 -18.38
C GLU A 11 7.64 6.27 -18.90
N VAL A 12 6.40 5.83 -18.66
CA VAL A 12 5.94 4.50 -19.07
C VAL A 12 5.81 4.41 -20.58
N LEU A 13 5.19 5.40 -21.23
CA LEU A 13 4.98 5.37 -22.69
C LEU A 13 6.32 5.42 -23.44
N SER A 14 7.30 6.19 -22.98
CA SER A 14 8.64 6.21 -23.58
C SER A 14 9.28 4.81 -23.58
N SER A 15 9.03 4.00 -22.56
CA SER A 15 9.52 2.62 -22.49
C SER A 15 8.78 1.65 -23.43
N LEU A 16 7.54 2.00 -23.84
CA LEU A 16 6.70 1.17 -24.71
C LEU A 16 6.83 1.53 -26.21
N GLU A 17 7.46 2.66 -26.55
CA GLU A 17 7.62 3.14 -27.90
C GLU A 17 8.10 2.05 -28.91
N PRO A 18 9.14 1.25 -28.61
CA PRO A 18 9.60 0.21 -29.54
C PRO A 18 8.55 -0.88 -29.80
N VAL A 19 7.66 -1.14 -28.84
CA VAL A 19 6.57 -2.12 -28.98
C VAL A 19 5.46 -1.54 -29.86
N ILE A 20 5.12 -0.26 -29.66
CA ILE A 20 4.09 0.43 -30.39
C ILE A 20 4.49 0.56 -31.88
N ASP A 21 5.75 0.93 -32.15
CA ASP A 21 6.30 1.04 -33.49
C ASP A 21 6.28 -0.30 -34.26
N ALA A 22 6.49 -1.40 -33.56
CA ALA A 22 6.44 -2.74 -34.14
C ALA A 22 5.00 -3.23 -34.42
N HIS A 23 3.98 -2.54 -33.87
CA HIS A 23 2.57 -2.96 -33.93
C HIS A 23 1.62 -1.84 -34.37
N PRO A 24 1.60 -1.49 -35.67
CA PRO A 24 0.75 -0.40 -36.21
C PRO A 24 -0.76 -0.58 -35.98
N GLU A 25 -1.18 -1.81 -35.69
CA GLU A 25 -2.56 -2.11 -35.31
C GLU A 25 -2.95 -1.48 -33.97
N TYR A 26 -2.00 -1.21 -33.06
CA TYR A 26 -2.25 -0.56 -31.80
C TYR A 26 -2.60 0.92 -31.94
N GLU A 27 -1.93 1.61 -32.89
CA GLU A 27 -2.24 3.00 -33.23
C GLU A 27 -3.66 3.10 -33.84
N LYS A 28 -3.99 2.19 -34.79
CA LYS A 28 -5.33 2.14 -35.41
C LYS A 28 -6.45 1.88 -34.38
N ALA A 29 -6.15 1.18 -33.30
CA ALA A 29 -7.08 0.89 -32.23
C ALA A 29 -7.16 1.99 -31.15
N ALA A 30 -6.43 3.10 -31.30
CA ALA A 30 -6.26 4.15 -30.30
C ALA A 30 -5.89 3.55 -28.94
N LEU A 31 -4.94 2.60 -28.95
CA LEU A 31 -4.60 1.85 -27.72
C LEU A 31 -4.00 2.76 -26.66
N ILE A 32 -3.12 3.66 -27.05
CA ILE A 32 -2.42 4.57 -26.13
C ILE A 32 -3.41 5.53 -25.48
N GLU A 33 -4.28 6.15 -26.26
CA GLU A 33 -5.30 7.08 -25.78
C GLU A 33 -6.22 6.40 -24.75
N ARG A 34 -6.54 5.14 -24.96
CA ARG A 34 -7.35 4.33 -24.05
C ARG A 34 -6.58 3.87 -22.82
N LEU A 35 -5.28 3.65 -22.93
CA LEU A 35 -4.44 3.24 -21.80
C LEU A 35 -4.17 4.38 -20.82
N VAL A 36 -4.15 5.62 -21.28
CA VAL A 36 -3.88 6.78 -20.42
C VAL A 36 -5.14 7.42 -19.83
N GLU A 37 -6.32 6.99 -20.25
CA GLU A 37 -7.58 7.51 -19.76
C GLU A 37 -8.27 6.48 -18.85
N PRO A 38 -8.56 6.78 -17.59
CA PRO A 38 -9.27 5.86 -16.70
C PRO A 38 -10.71 5.67 -17.16
N GLU A 39 -11.23 4.46 -17.07
CA GLU A 39 -12.63 4.14 -17.44
C GLU A 39 -13.63 4.95 -16.60
N ARG A 40 -13.32 5.19 -15.33
CA ARG A 40 -14.12 6.10 -14.47
C ARG A 40 -13.37 6.53 -13.22
N ILE A 41 -13.74 7.71 -12.72
CA ILE A 41 -13.28 8.23 -11.41
C ILE A 41 -14.52 8.53 -10.57
N ILE A 42 -14.54 8.01 -9.36
CA ILE A 42 -15.60 8.23 -8.38
C ILE A 42 -15.01 9.09 -7.27
N THR A 43 -15.61 10.27 -7.04
CA THR A 43 -15.22 11.17 -5.96
C THR A 43 -16.42 11.36 -5.03
N PHE A 44 -16.23 11.26 -3.74
CA PHE A 44 -17.28 11.37 -2.75
C PHE A 44 -16.82 12.05 -1.46
N ARG A 45 -17.78 12.58 -0.73
CA ARG A 45 -17.56 13.21 0.59
C ARG A 45 -17.64 12.15 1.68
N VAL A 46 -16.72 12.21 2.66
CA VAL A 46 -16.66 11.30 3.81
C VAL A 46 -16.80 12.10 5.10
N PRO A 47 -18.02 12.33 5.60
CA PRO A 47 -18.24 12.93 6.92
C PRO A 47 -18.10 11.87 8.01
N TRP A 48 -17.39 12.19 9.09
CA TRP A 48 -17.19 11.29 10.24
C TRP A 48 -17.09 12.11 11.54
N VAL A 49 -17.26 11.46 12.68
CA VAL A 49 -17.25 12.12 14.00
C VAL A 49 -15.99 11.72 14.76
N ASP A 50 -15.24 12.71 15.24
CA ASP A 50 -14.06 12.48 16.08
C ASP A 50 -14.43 12.16 17.55
N ASP A 51 -13.42 11.85 18.36
CA ASP A 51 -13.60 11.50 19.77
C ASP A 51 -14.13 12.67 20.64
N GLN A 52 -14.06 13.92 20.15
CA GLN A 52 -14.65 15.09 20.78
C GLN A 52 -16.11 15.34 20.35
N GLY A 53 -16.68 14.47 19.50
CA GLY A 53 -18.02 14.62 18.97
C GLY A 53 -18.14 15.65 17.84
N LYS A 54 -17.01 16.14 17.30
CA LYS A 54 -16.99 17.10 16.21
C LYS A 54 -17.06 16.36 14.86
N VAL A 55 -17.88 16.90 13.95
CA VAL A 55 -17.95 16.41 12.57
C VAL A 55 -16.71 16.87 11.79
N GLN A 56 -16.02 15.89 11.23
CA GLN A 56 -14.92 16.06 10.29
C GLN A 56 -15.38 15.67 8.88
N VAL A 57 -14.75 16.23 7.85
CA VAL A 57 -15.08 15.93 6.45
C VAL A 57 -13.80 15.72 5.66
N ASN A 58 -13.68 14.57 5.06
CA ASN A 58 -12.63 14.23 4.12
C ASN A 58 -13.20 13.95 2.73
N ARG A 59 -12.33 13.84 1.74
CA ARG A 59 -12.67 13.45 0.37
C ARG A 59 -12.21 12.03 0.10
N GLY A 60 -13.12 11.21 -0.40
CA GLY A 60 -12.84 9.86 -0.86
C GLY A 60 -12.78 9.77 -2.38
N TYR A 61 -11.98 8.83 -2.88
CA TYR A 61 -11.80 8.58 -4.31
C TYR A 61 -11.71 7.09 -4.61
N ARG A 62 -12.20 6.70 -5.79
CA ARG A 62 -11.87 5.43 -6.43
C ARG A 62 -11.68 5.65 -7.93
N VAL A 63 -10.49 5.37 -8.42
CA VAL A 63 -10.15 5.32 -9.83
C VAL A 63 -10.27 3.88 -10.29
N GLN A 64 -11.24 3.60 -11.11
CA GLN A 64 -11.43 2.36 -11.85
C GLN A 64 -10.76 2.56 -13.20
N PHE A 65 -9.47 2.15 -13.27
CA PHE A 65 -8.62 2.63 -14.35
C PHE A 65 -8.80 1.81 -15.60
N ASN A 66 -8.69 0.48 -15.52
CA ASN A 66 -8.79 -0.39 -16.67
C ASN A 66 -9.31 -1.77 -16.27
N SER A 67 -10.32 -2.28 -16.97
CA SER A 67 -10.95 -3.58 -16.72
C SER A 67 -10.77 -4.58 -17.88
N ALA A 68 -9.92 -4.29 -18.85
CA ALA A 68 -9.79 -5.08 -20.06
C ALA A 68 -9.43 -6.56 -19.81
N ILE A 69 -8.67 -6.84 -18.75
CA ILE A 69 -8.21 -8.19 -18.41
C ILE A 69 -8.85 -8.76 -17.13
N GLY A 70 -9.77 -8.05 -16.51
CA GLY A 70 -10.47 -8.53 -15.32
C GLY A 70 -11.00 -7.40 -14.42
N PRO A 71 -11.62 -7.73 -13.28
CA PRO A 71 -12.11 -6.75 -12.33
C PRO A 71 -11.03 -5.75 -11.90
N TYR A 72 -11.42 -4.50 -11.66
CA TYR A 72 -10.47 -3.51 -11.14
C TYR A 72 -9.86 -4.01 -9.84
N LYS A 73 -8.56 -3.88 -9.69
CA LYS A 73 -7.82 -4.36 -8.52
C LYS A 73 -6.74 -3.37 -8.13
N GLY A 74 -6.72 -2.97 -6.87
CA GLY A 74 -5.67 -2.12 -6.32
C GLY A 74 -6.01 -1.52 -4.97
N GLY A 75 -5.00 -0.98 -4.29
CA GLY A 75 -5.08 -0.53 -2.91
C GLY A 75 -5.91 0.73 -2.66
N LEU A 76 -6.22 0.95 -1.40
CA LEU A 76 -6.74 2.21 -0.86
C LEU A 76 -5.64 2.87 -0.04
N ARG A 77 -5.37 4.14 -0.30
CA ARG A 77 -4.35 4.94 0.42
C ARG A 77 -5.03 5.99 1.30
N PHE A 78 -4.70 6.03 2.58
CA PHE A 78 -5.12 7.09 3.50
C PHE A 78 -3.91 7.92 3.90
N HIS A 79 -3.82 9.11 3.32
CA HIS A 79 -2.70 10.02 3.57
C HIS A 79 -3.10 11.46 3.18
N PRO A 80 -2.65 12.50 3.90
CA PRO A 80 -3.00 13.89 3.61
C PRO A 80 -2.65 14.37 2.20
N SER A 81 -1.64 13.77 1.56
CA SER A 81 -1.25 14.11 0.19
C SER A 81 -2.17 13.55 -0.89
N VAL A 82 -3.12 12.67 -0.54
CA VAL A 82 -3.99 12.02 -1.53
C VAL A 82 -4.85 13.05 -2.25
N ASN A 83 -4.73 13.06 -3.57
CA ASN A 83 -5.55 13.80 -4.50
C ASN A 83 -5.87 12.97 -5.73
N GLN A 84 -6.69 13.48 -6.63
CA GLN A 84 -7.13 12.76 -7.82
C GLN A 84 -5.97 12.39 -8.75
N GLY A 85 -5.01 13.30 -8.98
CA GLY A 85 -3.85 13.07 -9.85
C GLY A 85 -2.95 11.95 -9.35
N ILE A 86 -2.66 11.93 -8.03
CA ILE A 86 -1.91 10.84 -7.39
C ILE A 86 -2.63 9.50 -7.56
N LEU A 87 -3.95 9.46 -7.41
CA LEU A 87 -4.68 8.20 -7.55
C LEU A 87 -4.85 7.77 -9.01
N LYS A 88 -4.88 8.69 -9.96
CA LYS A 88 -4.79 8.36 -11.40
C LYS A 88 -3.44 7.72 -11.72
N PHE A 89 -2.34 8.36 -11.31
CA PHE A 89 -1.01 7.81 -11.52
C PHE A 89 -0.87 6.40 -10.93
N LEU A 90 -1.26 6.23 -9.67
CA LEU A 90 -1.21 4.92 -9.01
C LEU A 90 -2.13 3.87 -9.63
N GLY A 91 -3.28 4.27 -10.20
CA GLY A 91 -4.19 3.40 -10.92
C GLY A 91 -3.63 2.95 -12.27
N PHE A 92 -2.94 3.86 -12.96
CA PHE A 92 -2.22 3.60 -14.20
C PHE A 92 -1.09 2.58 -13.97
N GLU A 93 -0.21 2.82 -13.01
CA GLU A 93 0.85 1.87 -12.63
C GLU A 93 0.27 0.50 -12.22
N GLN A 94 -0.83 0.51 -11.46
CA GLN A 94 -1.48 -0.72 -11.02
C GLN A 94 -1.98 -1.56 -12.20
N THR A 95 -2.41 -0.94 -13.30
CA THR A 95 -2.84 -1.64 -14.51
C THR A 95 -1.69 -2.45 -15.09
N PHE A 96 -0.52 -1.85 -15.27
CA PHE A 96 0.68 -2.56 -15.77
C PHE A 96 1.17 -3.60 -14.78
N LYS A 97 1.26 -3.24 -13.50
CA LYS A 97 1.66 -4.18 -12.44
C LYS A 97 0.81 -5.44 -12.43
N ASN A 98 -0.51 -5.31 -12.53
CA ASN A 98 -1.41 -6.45 -12.52
C ASN A 98 -1.29 -7.30 -13.79
N SER A 99 -1.11 -6.68 -14.96
CA SER A 99 -0.93 -7.40 -16.23
C SER A 99 0.28 -8.32 -16.21
N LEU A 100 1.37 -7.92 -15.55
CA LEU A 100 2.59 -8.71 -15.40
C LEU A 100 2.42 -9.97 -14.50
N THR A 101 1.35 -10.07 -13.76
CA THR A 101 1.06 -11.26 -12.93
C THR A 101 0.48 -12.42 -13.73
N THR A 102 0.07 -12.18 -14.99
CA THR A 102 -0.69 -13.13 -15.84
C THR A 102 -2.08 -13.51 -15.29
N LEU A 103 -2.51 -12.93 -14.19
CA LEU A 103 -3.82 -13.18 -13.58
C LEU A 103 -4.88 -12.23 -14.15
N PRO A 104 -6.16 -12.65 -14.21
CA PRO A 104 -7.25 -11.84 -14.75
C PRO A 104 -7.64 -10.72 -13.76
N MET A 105 -6.80 -9.71 -13.63
CA MET A 105 -7.00 -8.54 -12.78
C MET A 105 -6.75 -7.26 -13.56
N GLY A 106 -7.72 -6.38 -13.59
CA GLY A 106 -7.59 -5.01 -14.09
C GLY A 106 -6.86 -4.09 -13.11
N GLY A 107 -6.80 -2.81 -13.42
CA GLY A 107 -6.16 -1.79 -12.60
C GLY A 107 -7.17 -0.85 -11.93
N GLY A 108 -6.92 -0.56 -10.66
CA GLY A 108 -7.69 0.44 -9.92
C GLY A 108 -6.93 0.93 -8.69
N LYS A 109 -7.28 2.13 -8.25
CA LYS A 109 -6.69 2.72 -7.04
C LYS A 109 -7.70 3.63 -6.37
N GLY A 110 -7.63 3.71 -5.05
CA GLY A 110 -8.50 4.61 -4.29
C GLY A 110 -7.83 5.15 -3.05
N GLY A 111 -8.57 5.94 -2.30
CA GLY A 111 -8.06 6.50 -1.06
C GLY A 111 -8.76 7.75 -0.61
N SER A 112 -8.16 8.42 0.35
CA SER A 112 -8.65 9.66 0.95
C SER A 112 -7.49 10.51 1.48
N ASP A 113 -7.72 11.80 1.57
CA ASP A 113 -6.87 12.78 2.26
C ASP A 113 -6.91 12.64 3.80
N PHE A 114 -7.57 11.62 4.32
CA PHE A 114 -7.59 11.27 5.74
C PHE A 114 -6.21 10.83 6.23
N ASP A 115 -5.75 11.40 7.34
CA ASP A 115 -4.53 10.96 8.03
C ASP A 115 -4.87 10.06 9.21
N PRO A 116 -4.56 8.75 9.16
CA PRO A 116 -4.78 7.84 10.27
C PRO A 116 -3.78 7.99 11.41
N LYS A 117 -2.66 8.73 11.19
CA LYS A 117 -1.65 8.91 12.24
C LYS A 117 -2.20 9.71 13.41
N GLY A 118 -2.00 9.20 14.61
CA GLY A 118 -2.45 9.85 15.85
C GLY A 118 -3.95 9.83 16.09
N LYS A 119 -4.72 9.11 15.25
CA LYS A 119 -6.14 8.88 15.44
C LYS A 119 -6.40 7.66 16.32
N SER A 120 -7.47 7.72 17.13
CA SER A 120 -7.92 6.57 17.91
C SER A 120 -8.48 5.47 17.00
N ASN A 121 -8.59 4.25 17.53
CA ASN A 121 -9.25 3.16 16.81
C ASN A 121 -10.73 3.48 16.50
N ASN A 122 -11.39 4.22 17.38
CA ASN A 122 -12.77 4.63 17.22
C ASN A 122 -12.91 5.64 16.07
N GLU A 123 -12.06 6.67 16.03
CA GLU A 123 -12.03 7.64 14.94
C GLU A 123 -11.77 6.97 13.59
N ILE A 124 -10.78 6.07 13.52
CA ILE A 124 -10.47 5.32 12.30
C ILE A 124 -11.65 4.43 11.89
N MET A 125 -12.32 3.80 12.84
CA MET A 125 -13.52 2.98 12.56
C MET A 125 -14.65 3.84 11.99
N HIS A 126 -14.94 5.00 12.59
CA HIS A 126 -15.98 5.92 12.11
C HIS A 126 -15.67 6.40 10.69
N PHE A 127 -14.41 6.77 10.44
CA PHE A 127 -13.97 7.15 9.11
C PHE A 127 -14.15 6.00 8.10
N CYS A 128 -13.63 4.81 8.39
CA CYS A 128 -13.72 3.64 7.51
C CYS A 128 -15.18 3.25 7.20
N GLN A 129 -16.06 3.33 8.19
CA GLN A 129 -17.49 3.04 8.00
C GLN A 129 -18.14 4.08 7.09
N SER A 130 -17.86 5.37 7.29
CA SER A 130 -18.39 6.43 6.43
C SER A 130 -17.83 6.31 5.00
N PHE A 131 -16.53 6.09 4.84
CA PHE A 131 -15.88 5.87 3.55
C PHE A 131 -16.53 4.71 2.78
N MET A 132 -16.74 3.57 3.45
CA MET A 132 -17.35 2.39 2.83
C MET A 132 -18.83 2.59 2.51
N THR A 133 -19.56 3.42 3.26
CA THR A 133 -20.98 3.72 2.99
C THR A 133 -21.19 4.37 1.62
N GLU A 134 -20.17 5.09 1.12
CA GLU A 134 -20.20 5.61 -0.25
C GLU A 134 -19.58 4.62 -1.25
N LEU A 135 -18.46 4.01 -0.91
CA LEU A 135 -17.70 3.18 -1.83
C LEU A 135 -18.40 1.87 -2.20
N TYR A 136 -19.18 1.25 -1.29
CA TYR A 136 -19.74 -0.09 -1.48
C TYR A 136 -20.59 -0.26 -2.76
N ARG A 137 -21.20 0.83 -3.24
CA ARG A 137 -22.01 0.84 -4.47
C ARG A 137 -21.21 0.58 -5.75
N HIS A 138 -19.90 0.73 -5.68
CA HIS A 138 -19.00 0.73 -6.82
C HIS A 138 -18.01 -0.43 -6.82
N ILE A 139 -18.01 -1.25 -5.78
CA ILE A 139 -17.08 -2.37 -5.58
C ILE A 139 -17.82 -3.70 -5.43
N GLY A 140 -17.10 -4.77 -5.61
CA GLY A 140 -17.66 -6.13 -5.46
C GLY A 140 -16.66 -7.17 -5.93
N PRO A 141 -16.89 -8.46 -5.61
CA PRO A 141 -15.94 -9.53 -5.88
C PRO A 141 -15.63 -9.71 -7.38
N ASN A 142 -16.58 -9.36 -8.25
CA ASN A 142 -16.47 -9.51 -9.71
C ASN A 142 -16.41 -8.18 -10.46
N THR A 143 -16.34 -7.06 -9.77
CA THR A 143 -16.36 -5.72 -10.37
C THR A 143 -15.08 -4.96 -10.03
N ASP A 144 -14.84 -4.78 -8.74
CA ASP A 144 -13.72 -3.99 -8.22
C ASP A 144 -13.34 -4.49 -6.83
N VAL A 145 -12.12 -4.94 -6.65
CA VAL A 145 -11.63 -5.52 -5.40
C VAL A 145 -10.51 -4.67 -4.82
N PRO A 146 -10.81 -3.73 -3.90
CA PRO A 146 -9.80 -2.95 -3.20
C PRO A 146 -8.89 -3.80 -2.30
N ALA A 147 -7.78 -3.19 -1.89
CA ALA A 147 -6.80 -3.78 -0.97
C ALA A 147 -6.23 -2.71 -0.02
N GLY A 148 -5.33 -3.10 0.87
CA GLY A 148 -4.54 -2.15 1.65
C GLY A 148 -3.44 -1.48 0.81
N ASP A 149 -3.01 -0.31 1.28
CA ASP A 149 -1.87 0.47 0.79
C ASP A 149 -1.38 1.38 1.95
N LEU A 150 -0.61 2.43 1.66
CA LEU A 150 -0.16 3.38 2.68
C LEU A 150 -1.32 3.90 3.54
N GLY A 151 -1.19 3.79 4.86
CA GLY A 151 -2.23 4.19 5.82
C GLY A 151 -3.44 3.25 5.91
N VAL A 152 -3.46 2.14 5.17
CA VAL A 152 -4.54 1.12 5.17
C VAL A 152 -3.96 -0.27 5.39
N GLY A 153 -3.97 -0.71 6.62
CA GLY A 153 -3.56 -2.06 7.02
C GLY A 153 -4.75 -2.98 7.30
N GLY A 154 -4.46 -4.12 7.95
CA GLY A 154 -5.49 -5.12 8.30
C GLY A 154 -6.63 -4.57 9.17
N ARG A 155 -6.35 -3.59 10.04
CA ARG A 155 -7.36 -2.93 10.89
C ARG A 155 -8.37 -2.14 10.03
N GLU A 156 -7.89 -1.27 9.15
CA GLU A 156 -8.71 -0.47 8.26
C GLU A 156 -9.52 -1.36 7.30
N VAL A 157 -8.89 -2.38 6.75
CA VAL A 157 -9.56 -3.38 5.91
C VAL A 157 -10.66 -4.11 6.68
N ALA A 158 -10.43 -4.46 7.95
CA ALA A 158 -11.43 -5.10 8.80
C ALA A 158 -12.65 -4.20 9.03
N TYR A 159 -12.44 -2.92 9.35
CA TYR A 159 -13.53 -1.96 9.54
C TYR A 159 -14.33 -1.75 8.25
N MET A 160 -13.65 -1.61 7.12
CA MET A 160 -14.31 -1.46 5.82
C MET A 160 -15.08 -2.71 5.40
N PHE A 161 -14.52 -3.90 5.58
CA PHE A 161 -15.20 -5.16 5.27
C PHE A 161 -16.43 -5.37 6.16
N GLY A 162 -16.31 -5.09 7.45
CA GLY A 162 -17.45 -5.16 8.37
C GLY A 162 -18.60 -4.24 7.95
N GLN A 163 -18.31 -3.03 7.51
CA GLN A 163 -19.30 -2.10 7.00
C GLN A 163 -19.90 -2.56 5.65
N TYR A 164 -19.07 -3.03 4.73
CA TYR A 164 -19.53 -3.59 3.46
C TYR A 164 -20.54 -4.72 3.69
N LYS A 165 -20.17 -5.69 4.55
CA LYS A 165 -21.06 -6.80 4.93
C LYS A 165 -22.38 -6.32 5.51
N ARG A 166 -22.37 -5.29 6.35
CA ARG A 166 -23.62 -4.73 6.93
C ARG A 166 -24.51 -4.08 5.88
N LEU A 167 -23.94 -3.41 4.87
CA LEU A 167 -24.69 -2.71 3.84
C LEU A 167 -25.25 -3.64 2.77
N THR A 168 -24.47 -4.66 2.38
CA THR A 168 -24.85 -5.61 1.31
C THR A 168 -25.55 -6.87 1.84
N ASN A 169 -25.39 -7.18 3.11
CA ASN A 169 -25.77 -8.45 3.73
C ASN A 169 -25.10 -9.67 3.06
N GLU A 170 -23.87 -9.51 2.55
CA GLU A 170 -23.13 -10.54 1.84
C GLU A 170 -21.78 -10.80 2.50
N TRP A 171 -21.35 -12.07 2.45
CA TRP A 171 -20.00 -12.49 2.81
C TRP A 171 -19.24 -12.90 1.54
N THR A 172 -18.57 -11.94 0.92
CA THR A 172 -17.97 -12.12 -0.41
C THR A 172 -16.47 -11.87 -0.44
N GLY A 173 -15.84 -12.18 -1.57
CA GLY A 173 -14.41 -11.96 -1.83
C GLY A 173 -14.02 -10.51 -2.10
N VAL A 174 -14.82 -9.53 -1.70
CA VAL A 174 -14.47 -8.11 -1.76
C VAL A 174 -13.38 -7.78 -0.74
N LEU A 175 -12.48 -6.87 -1.05
CA LEU A 175 -11.32 -6.47 -0.25
C LEU A 175 -10.31 -7.61 0.00
N THR A 176 -9.07 -7.41 -0.40
CA THR A 176 -7.93 -8.26 -0.02
C THR A 176 -7.13 -7.65 1.13
N GLY A 177 -6.39 -8.49 1.86
CA GLY A 177 -5.69 -8.06 3.09
C GLY A 177 -6.53 -8.24 4.36
N LYS A 178 -7.64 -8.98 4.28
CA LYS A 178 -8.46 -9.36 5.43
C LYS A 178 -7.70 -10.32 6.35
N GLY A 179 -8.03 -10.31 7.64
CA GLY A 179 -7.60 -11.34 8.58
C GLY A 179 -8.20 -12.72 8.24
N LEU A 180 -7.53 -13.79 8.66
CA LEU A 180 -7.97 -15.17 8.39
C LEU A 180 -9.37 -15.46 8.91
N SER A 181 -9.73 -14.91 10.07
CA SER A 181 -11.05 -15.11 10.72
C SER A 181 -12.24 -14.55 9.93
N PHE A 182 -12.00 -13.70 8.94
CA PHE A 182 -13.04 -13.11 8.11
C PHE A 182 -12.72 -13.16 6.59
N GLY A 183 -12.18 -14.28 6.15
CA GLY A 183 -12.04 -14.61 4.74
C GLY A 183 -10.73 -14.15 4.09
N GLY A 184 -9.70 -13.88 4.87
CA GLY A 184 -8.36 -13.58 4.37
C GLY A 184 -7.60 -14.81 3.91
N SER A 185 -6.53 -14.58 3.13
CA SER A 185 -5.63 -15.62 2.63
C SER A 185 -4.42 -15.77 3.54
N LEU A 186 -3.93 -17.01 3.68
CA LEU A 186 -2.65 -17.30 4.31
C LEU A 186 -1.50 -16.60 3.56
N ALA A 187 -0.46 -16.25 4.29
CA ALA A 187 0.79 -15.65 3.78
C ALA A 187 0.60 -14.33 2.99
N ARG A 188 -0.59 -13.68 3.01
CA ARG A 188 -0.80 -12.42 2.26
C ARG A 188 -0.02 -11.26 2.86
N THR A 189 0.11 -11.22 4.18
CA THR A 189 0.80 -10.15 4.90
C THR A 189 2.28 -10.13 4.55
N GLU A 190 2.89 -11.29 4.44
CA GLU A 190 4.31 -11.52 4.17
C GLU A 190 4.65 -11.52 2.67
N ALA A 191 3.65 -11.78 1.82
CA ALA A 191 3.86 -12.12 0.40
C ALA A 191 4.70 -11.11 -0.37
N THR A 192 4.52 -9.81 -0.11
CA THR A 192 5.27 -8.76 -0.83
C THR A 192 6.75 -8.77 -0.43
N GLY A 193 7.05 -8.83 0.87
CA GLY A 193 8.42 -8.90 1.38
C GLY A 193 9.11 -10.21 0.95
N TYR A 194 8.43 -11.32 1.06
CA TYR A 194 8.96 -12.62 0.63
C TYR A 194 9.23 -12.66 -0.88
N GLY A 195 8.30 -12.16 -1.69
CA GLY A 195 8.46 -12.10 -3.14
C GLY A 195 9.65 -11.25 -3.57
N LEU A 196 9.87 -10.11 -2.90
CA LEU A 196 11.03 -9.26 -3.14
C LEU A 196 12.34 -10.02 -2.90
N VAL A 197 12.45 -10.75 -1.78
CA VAL A 197 13.67 -11.47 -1.41
C VAL A 197 13.95 -12.66 -2.31
N TYR A 198 12.94 -13.32 -2.87
CA TYR A 198 13.16 -14.38 -3.86
C TYR A 198 13.81 -13.87 -5.16
N PHE A 199 13.70 -12.59 -5.43
CA PHE A 199 14.29 -11.95 -6.62
C PHE A 199 15.71 -11.43 -6.39
N GLU A 200 16.12 -11.17 -5.14
CA GLU A 200 17.36 -10.52 -4.75
C GLU A 200 18.43 -11.50 -4.22
N GLY A 201 19.69 -11.08 -4.31
CA GLY A 201 20.85 -11.87 -3.89
C GLY A 201 21.20 -11.76 -2.38
N LYS A 202 22.41 -12.18 -2.00
CA LYS A 202 22.79 -12.60 -0.64
C LYS A 202 23.11 -11.50 0.40
N ASN A 203 23.40 -10.27 0.00
CA ASN A 203 23.66 -9.15 0.92
C ASN A 203 22.60 -8.09 0.75
N VAL A 204 21.84 -7.82 1.80
CA VAL A 204 20.65 -6.99 1.74
C VAL A 204 20.75 -5.84 2.73
N VAL A 205 20.49 -4.64 2.23
CA VAL A 205 20.18 -3.47 3.04
C VAL A 205 18.73 -3.12 2.80
N VAL A 206 17.96 -2.89 3.85
CA VAL A 206 16.52 -2.64 3.74
C VAL A 206 16.22 -1.18 4.08
N HIS A 207 15.79 -0.41 3.09
CA HIS A 207 15.30 0.95 3.34
C HIS A 207 13.83 0.90 3.73
N GLY A 208 13.55 1.12 5.00
CA GLY A 208 12.23 1.07 5.60
C GLY A 208 12.15 0.14 6.82
N SER A 209 11.10 0.31 7.60
CA SER A 209 10.73 -0.53 8.75
C SER A 209 9.22 -0.82 8.79
N GLY A 210 8.57 -0.73 7.65
CA GLY A 210 7.15 -1.05 7.48
C GLY A 210 6.91 -2.54 7.20
N ASN A 211 5.67 -2.87 6.87
CA ASN A 211 5.23 -4.26 6.65
C ASN A 211 6.09 -5.03 5.62
N VAL A 212 6.35 -4.43 4.47
CA VAL A 212 7.18 -5.08 3.44
C VAL A 212 8.61 -5.30 3.93
N ALA A 213 9.18 -4.30 4.59
CA ALA A 213 10.55 -4.33 5.07
C ALA A 213 10.78 -5.43 6.12
N ILE A 214 9.93 -5.54 7.15
CA ILE A 214 10.13 -6.55 8.20
C ILE A 214 10.02 -7.97 7.65
N TYR A 215 9.12 -8.23 6.70
CA TYR A 215 9.01 -9.57 6.10
C TYR A 215 10.12 -9.85 5.09
N ALA A 216 10.69 -8.82 4.45
CA ALA A 216 11.93 -8.98 3.68
C ALA A 216 13.09 -9.40 4.59
N VAL A 217 13.29 -8.72 5.72
CA VAL A 217 14.29 -9.11 6.73
C VAL A 217 14.10 -10.53 7.20
N GLN A 218 12.86 -10.91 7.55
CA GLN A 218 12.53 -12.27 7.96
C GLN A 218 12.92 -13.31 6.91
N LYS A 219 12.58 -13.06 5.66
CA LYS A 219 12.85 -14.00 4.57
C LYS A 219 14.34 -14.10 4.26
N VAL A 220 15.09 -13.00 4.29
CA VAL A 220 16.56 -13.01 4.13
C VAL A 220 17.19 -13.90 5.19
N ALA A 221 16.81 -13.73 6.47
CA ALA A 221 17.31 -14.56 7.57
C ALA A 221 16.96 -16.05 7.38
N GLN A 222 15.73 -16.38 6.96
CA GLN A 222 15.29 -17.75 6.68
C GLN A 222 16.08 -18.42 5.54
N LEU A 223 16.56 -17.63 4.57
CA LEU A 223 17.38 -18.13 3.45
C LEU A 223 18.88 -18.14 3.76
N GLY A 224 19.27 -17.83 5.00
CA GLY A 224 20.67 -17.79 5.44
C GLY A 224 21.43 -16.54 5.00
N GLY A 225 20.73 -15.53 4.52
CA GLY A 225 21.29 -14.20 4.23
C GLY A 225 21.38 -13.33 5.48
N LYS A 226 22.05 -12.18 5.34
CA LYS A 226 22.29 -11.23 6.42
C LYS A 226 21.80 -9.84 6.01
N VAL A 227 20.90 -9.26 6.80
CA VAL A 227 20.51 -7.86 6.65
C VAL A 227 21.36 -7.03 7.58
N LEU A 228 22.16 -6.12 7.06
CA LEU A 228 23.11 -5.31 7.84
C LEU A 228 22.47 -4.04 8.40
N ALA A 229 21.43 -3.52 7.75
CA ALA A 229 20.79 -2.29 8.20
C ALA A 229 19.33 -2.20 7.78
N CYS A 230 18.55 -1.48 8.61
CA CYS A 230 17.18 -1.06 8.34
C CYS A 230 17.00 0.42 8.65
N SER A 231 16.05 1.10 7.97
CA SER A 231 15.80 2.52 8.19
C SER A 231 14.33 2.84 8.45
N ASP A 232 14.09 4.03 9.00
CA ASP A 232 12.78 4.68 8.98
C ASP A 232 12.95 6.17 8.62
N THR A 233 11.89 6.96 8.81
CA THR A 233 11.91 8.41 8.48
C THR A 233 12.74 9.26 9.45
N HIS A 234 13.28 8.69 10.54
CA HIS A 234 14.03 9.40 11.58
C HIS A 234 15.51 9.01 11.60
N GLY A 235 15.87 7.95 10.84
CA GLY A 235 17.23 7.47 10.79
C GLY A 235 17.33 6.01 10.35
N TRP A 236 18.43 5.37 10.69
CA TRP A 236 18.67 3.98 10.36
C TRP A 236 19.48 3.28 11.45
N VAL A 237 19.28 2.00 11.56
CA VAL A 237 20.03 1.13 12.46
C VAL A 237 20.96 0.26 11.65
N GLU A 238 22.20 0.15 12.08
CA GLU A 238 23.21 -0.78 11.59
C GLU A 238 23.49 -1.84 12.65
N ASP A 239 23.42 -3.10 12.26
CA ASP A 239 23.80 -4.22 13.13
C ASP A 239 24.86 -5.08 12.41
N PRO A 240 26.14 -5.01 12.82
CA PRO A 240 27.20 -5.81 12.21
C PRO A 240 26.98 -7.32 12.32
N ASP A 241 26.23 -7.75 13.32
CA ASP A 241 25.85 -9.15 13.50
C ASP A 241 24.67 -9.58 12.66
N GLY A 242 23.99 -8.62 12.05
CA GLY A 242 22.77 -8.76 11.26
C GLY A 242 21.52 -8.44 12.05
N ILE A 243 20.59 -7.73 11.39
CA ILE A 243 19.33 -7.33 11.99
C ILE A 243 18.56 -8.57 12.50
N ASP A 244 18.30 -8.58 13.80
CA ASP A 244 17.49 -9.60 14.46
C ASP A 244 16.00 -9.34 14.17
N TYR A 245 15.40 -10.26 13.45
CA TYR A 245 13.99 -10.13 13.07
C TYR A 245 13.06 -10.01 14.29
N THR A 246 13.32 -10.75 15.38
CA THR A 246 12.45 -10.76 16.55
C THR A 246 12.40 -9.40 17.23
N VAL A 247 13.56 -8.75 17.36
CA VAL A 247 13.67 -7.41 17.93
C VAL A 247 13.03 -6.39 16.99
N LEU A 248 13.30 -6.50 15.68
CA LEU A 248 12.69 -5.62 14.68
C LEU A 248 11.15 -5.74 14.67
N GLU A 249 10.62 -6.94 14.78
CA GLU A 249 9.18 -7.20 14.85
C GLU A 249 8.56 -6.60 16.12
N HIS A 250 9.25 -6.68 17.25
CA HIS A 250 8.81 -6.06 18.49
C HIS A 250 8.68 -4.53 18.35
N VAL A 251 9.71 -3.88 17.81
CA VAL A 251 9.68 -2.43 17.55
C VAL A 251 8.55 -2.07 16.54
N TYR A 252 8.41 -2.86 15.49
CA TYR A 252 7.34 -2.68 14.50
C TYR A 252 5.95 -2.77 15.12
N ASN A 253 5.71 -3.76 15.97
CA ASN A 253 4.42 -3.96 16.64
C ASN A 253 4.12 -2.82 17.63
N LYS A 254 5.11 -2.35 18.39
CA LYS A 254 4.97 -1.15 19.23
C LYS A 254 4.58 0.08 18.40
N LYS A 255 5.30 0.33 17.32
CA LYS A 255 5.02 1.45 16.39
C LYS A 255 3.61 1.39 15.81
N ARG A 256 3.11 0.20 15.53
CA ARG A 256 1.79 -0.04 14.94
C ARG A 256 0.64 0.02 15.95
N SER A 257 0.88 -0.29 17.22
CA SER A 257 -0.15 -0.25 18.27
C SER A 257 -0.73 1.15 18.50
N GLY A 258 0.03 2.19 18.15
CA GLY A 258 -0.39 3.60 18.30
C GLY A 258 -0.52 4.07 19.75
N HIS A 259 -0.20 3.21 20.73
CA HIS A 259 -0.28 3.55 22.14
C HIS A 259 0.87 4.47 22.58
N ASP A 260 2.05 4.34 21.95
CA ASP A 260 3.23 5.15 22.25
C ASP A 260 3.53 6.13 21.12
N LYS A 261 3.28 7.42 21.33
CA LYS A 261 3.71 8.48 20.44
C LYS A 261 5.24 8.60 20.50
N GLY A 262 5.92 8.43 19.38
CA GLY A 262 7.37 8.60 19.28
C GLY A 262 8.18 7.30 19.18
N VAL A 263 7.53 6.15 19.02
CA VAL A 263 8.24 4.90 18.71
C VAL A 263 8.93 5.01 17.35
N THR A 264 10.25 4.95 17.35
CA THR A 264 11.10 4.94 16.15
C THR A 264 11.95 3.67 16.12
N LEU A 265 12.63 3.44 15.02
CA LEU A 265 13.56 2.32 14.89
C LEU A 265 14.77 2.44 15.85
N ALA A 266 15.04 3.64 16.39
CA ALA A 266 16.06 3.84 17.43
C ALA A 266 15.89 2.89 18.65
N MET A 267 14.66 2.50 18.96
CA MET A 267 14.40 1.55 20.07
C MET A 267 15.02 0.15 19.85
N TYR A 268 15.43 -0.16 18.62
CA TYR A 268 16.11 -1.42 18.33
C TYR A 268 17.43 -1.56 19.11
N VAL A 269 18.19 -0.47 19.27
CA VAL A 269 19.47 -0.51 19.98
C VAL A 269 19.33 -0.70 21.50
N ASP A 270 18.15 -0.42 22.06
CA ASP A 270 17.87 -0.70 23.48
C ASP A 270 17.87 -2.21 23.76
N GLU A 271 17.44 -3.02 22.79
CA GLU A 271 17.38 -4.48 22.88
C GLU A 271 18.60 -5.18 22.24
N LYS A 272 19.34 -4.47 21.40
CA LYS A 272 20.55 -4.94 20.68
C LYS A 272 21.70 -3.94 20.83
N PRO A 273 22.47 -4.03 21.93
CA PRO A 273 23.58 -3.10 22.19
C PRO A 273 24.76 -3.16 21.19
N SER A 274 24.84 -4.23 20.36
CA SER A 274 25.80 -4.33 19.26
C SER A 274 25.45 -3.44 18.07
N ALA A 275 24.18 -3.05 17.97
CA ALA A 275 23.70 -2.20 16.88
C ALA A 275 23.97 -0.72 17.16
N VAL A 276 24.08 0.06 16.09
CA VAL A 276 24.31 1.50 16.11
C VAL A 276 23.12 2.23 15.47
N TRP A 277 22.59 3.23 16.18
CA TRP A 277 21.58 4.12 15.63
C TRP A 277 22.23 5.35 14.99
N HIS A 278 21.82 5.65 13.77
CA HIS A 278 22.24 6.84 13.01
C HIS A 278 21.00 7.72 12.77
N GLU A 279 20.97 8.88 13.40
CA GLU A 279 19.89 9.84 13.25
C GLU A 279 19.95 10.54 11.89
N GLY A 280 18.79 10.76 11.23
CA GLY A 280 18.70 11.43 9.93
C GLY A 280 17.50 11.02 9.11
N ASP A 281 17.59 11.13 7.78
CA ASP A 281 16.50 10.82 6.86
C ASP A 281 16.38 9.33 6.43
N GLY A 282 17.16 8.47 7.04
CA GLY A 282 17.20 7.03 6.76
C GLY A 282 17.94 6.64 5.47
N ARG A 283 18.34 7.59 4.61
CA ARG A 283 19.05 7.29 3.35
C ARG A 283 20.50 6.89 3.54
N GLY A 284 21.05 7.16 4.71
CA GLY A 284 22.42 6.74 5.07
C GLY A 284 22.64 5.23 4.95
N VAL A 285 21.58 4.44 5.04
CA VAL A 285 21.60 3.00 4.82
C VAL A 285 22.21 2.57 3.47
N TRP A 286 22.15 3.43 2.44
CA TRP A 286 22.73 3.18 1.12
C TRP A 286 24.23 3.48 1.03
N GLN A 287 24.85 3.99 2.08
CA GLN A 287 26.28 4.29 2.15
C GLN A 287 27.10 3.14 2.72
N LEU A 288 26.44 2.09 3.20
CA LEU A 288 27.09 0.86 3.64
C LEU A 288 27.70 0.12 2.46
N PRO A 289 28.92 -0.47 2.64
CA PRO A 289 29.64 -1.16 1.58
C PRO A 289 28.99 -2.47 1.13
#